data_ee61124af57776fb456c3b95e3dec941
#
_entry.id   ee61124af57776fb456c3b95e3dec941
#
_cell.length_a   1.000
_cell.length_b   1.000
_cell.length_c   1.000
_cell.angle_alpha   90.00
_cell.angle_beta   90.00
_cell.angle_gamma   90.00
#
_symmetry.space_group_name_H-M   'P 1'
#
loop_
_entity.id
_entity.type
_entity.pdbx_description
1 polymer ?
#
loop_
_entity_poly.entity_id
_entity_poly.type
_entity_poly.pdbx_seq_one_letter_code
_entity_poly.pdbx_strand_id
1 'polypeptide(L)'
;MIINSARFFIRTGIPLFAGMLALAISVETAAAQQNSILTYHGDVSRSGNFVVPALTWEKARSVHLDPSFDARVAGHLYAQPLYWHASGSNTATLLVATEDDVVQAFDATTGKELWRRSVGRPVTGSLLPCGNINPLGITGTPVIDPSTQAIYFDAAVEQANGPRHEVFGLSLKDGSILPSWPIDVSGALQKLGRHFDPRTQNERAAVSLLDSTIYVAFGGHFGDCGDYHGWVVGFSLPDPRRVISFETRARGGGIWAPGGLLALSLAPGLPTTES
;
A
#
# COMPACT_ATOMS: atom_id res chain seq x y z
N MET A 1 -63.95 3.38 -44.45
CA MET A 1 -62.79 3.95 -45.21
C MET A 1 -61.53 3.79 -44.34
N ILE A 2 -60.80 2.72 -44.74
CA ILE A 2 -59.66 2.21 -43.93
C ILE A 2 -58.37 2.84 -44.49
N ILE A 3 -57.57 3.45 -43.64
CA ILE A 3 -56.20 3.85 -44.00
C ILE A 3 -55.24 3.17 -43.05
N ASN A 4 -54.48 2.23 -43.59
CA ASN A 4 -53.36 1.52 -42.97
C ASN A 4 -52.15 2.45 -42.89
N SER A 5 -51.55 2.56 -41.74
CA SER A 5 -50.19 3.18 -41.56
C SER A 5 -49.21 2.08 -41.17
N ALA A 6 -48.33 1.75 -42.08
CA ALA A 6 -47.20 0.87 -41.83
C ALA A 6 -46.13 1.57 -40.99
N ARG A 7 -45.76 1.02 -39.85
CA ARG A 7 -44.60 1.46 -39.04
C ARG A 7 -43.36 0.71 -39.53
N PHE A 8 -42.41 1.48 -40.04
CA PHE A 8 -41.05 1.01 -40.32
C PHE A 8 -40.25 0.91 -39.01
N PHE A 9 -39.84 -0.32 -38.67
CA PHE A 9 -38.84 -0.52 -37.61
C PHE A 9 -37.42 -0.41 -38.22
N ILE A 10 -36.70 0.64 -37.89
CA ILE A 10 -35.27 0.74 -38.16
C ILE A 10 -34.56 -0.02 -37.01
N ARG A 11 -34.01 -1.19 -37.33
CA ARG A 11 -33.06 -1.87 -36.48
C ARG A 11 -31.72 -1.14 -36.59
N THR A 12 -31.36 -0.35 -35.58
CA THR A 12 -30.00 0.17 -35.43
C THR A 12 -29.12 -0.96 -34.89
N GLY A 13 -28.25 -1.48 -35.74
CA GLY A 13 -27.22 -2.41 -35.34
C GLY A 13 -26.18 -1.67 -34.48
N ILE A 14 -26.02 -2.09 -33.25
CA ILE A 14 -24.90 -1.64 -32.36
C ILE A 14 -23.63 -2.30 -32.90
N PRO A 15 -22.57 -1.55 -33.21
CA PRO A 15 -21.37 -2.14 -33.79
C PRO A 15 -20.62 -2.97 -32.73
N LEU A 16 -20.45 -4.25 -33.06
CA LEU A 16 -19.63 -5.22 -32.29
C LEU A 16 -18.16 -4.79 -32.08
N PHE A 17 -17.72 -3.71 -32.71
CA PHE A 17 -16.35 -3.21 -32.60
C PHE A 17 -16.02 -2.49 -31.29
N ALA A 18 -16.97 -1.88 -30.60
CA ALA A 18 -16.74 -1.19 -29.34
C ALA A 18 -16.41 -2.15 -28.16
N GLY A 19 -16.98 -3.37 -28.21
CA GLY A 19 -16.72 -4.39 -27.19
C GLY A 19 -15.33 -5.01 -27.28
N MET A 20 -14.76 -5.16 -28.46
CA MET A 20 -13.42 -5.71 -28.64
C MET A 20 -12.32 -4.72 -28.22
N LEU A 21 -12.51 -3.42 -28.43
CA LEU A 21 -11.51 -2.41 -28.04
C LEU A 21 -11.44 -2.26 -26.52
N ALA A 22 -12.57 -2.33 -25.81
CA ALA A 22 -12.60 -2.29 -24.35
C ALA A 22 -11.96 -3.53 -23.71
N LEU A 23 -12.10 -4.71 -24.34
CA LEU A 23 -11.48 -5.95 -23.87
C LEU A 23 -9.95 -5.93 -24.03
N ALA A 24 -9.44 -5.35 -25.12
CA ALA A 24 -8.00 -5.25 -25.39
C ALA A 24 -7.30 -4.31 -24.37
N ILE A 25 -7.92 -3.18 -24.02
CA ILE A 25 -7.39 -2.26 -23.02
C ILE A 25 -7.36 -2.90 -21.62
N SER A 26 -8.37 -3.70 -21.29
CA SER A 26 -8.44 -4.42 -20.00
C SER A 26 -7.37 -5.52 -19.88
N VAL A 27 -6.99 -6.15 -21.00
CA VAL A 27 -5.96 -7.20 -21.03
C VAL A 27 -4.56 -6.59 -20.89
N GLU A 28 -4.28 -5.45 -21.49
CA GLU A 28 -2.97 -4.79 -21.37
C GLU A 28 -2.72 -4.27 -19.95
N THR A 29 -3.71 -3.69 -19.29
CA THR A 29 -3.57 -3.25 -17.90
C THR A 29 -3.40 -4.42 -16.94
N ALA A 30 -4.07 -5.54 -17.14
CA ALA A 30 -3.91 -6.74 -16.34
C ALA A 30 -2.52 -7.39 -16.54
N ALA A 31 -2.00 -7.41 -17.77
CA ALA A 31 -0.67 -7.96 -18.06
C ALA A 31 0.46 -7.09 -17.46
N ALA A 32 0.34 -5.77 -17.49
CA ALA A 32 1.31 -4.87 -16.86
C ALA A 32 1.31 -4.99 -15.33
N GLN A 33 0.17 -5.27 -14.72
CA GLN A 33 0.02 -5.48 -13.29
C GLN A 33 0.61 -6.83 -12.83
N GLN A 34 0.61 -7.87 -13.69
CA GLN A 34 1.21 -9.17 -13.40
C GLN A 34 2.75 -9.13 -13.29
N ASN A 35 3.39 -8.10 -13.81
CA ASN A 35 4.84 -7.94 -13.77
C ASN A 35 5.33 -7.07 -12.61
N SER A 36 4.45 -6.61 -11.73
CA SER A 36 4.78 -5.75 -10.60
C SER A 36 4.38 -6.41 -9.28
N ILE A 37 5.11 -6.10 -8.21
CA ILE A 37 4.80 -6.48 -6.83
C ILE A 37 4.42 -5.20 -6.10
N LEU A 38 3.11 -4.91 -6.08
CA LEU A 38 2.57 -3.62 -5.65
C LEU A 38 2.24 -3.56 -4.16
N THR A 39 2.24 -4.71 -3.49
CA THR A 39 1.87 -4.83 -2.09
C THR A 39 2.52 -6.08 -1.50
N TYR A 40 2.41 -6.27 -0.18
CA TYR A 40 2.90 -7.47 0.50
C TYR A 40 2.33 -8.74 -0.16
N HIS A 41 3.20 -9.72 -0.45
CA HIS A 41 2.89 -10.99 -1.13
C HIS A 41 2.24 -10.83 -2.52
N GLY A 42 2.37 -9.66 -3.16
CA GLY A 42 2.09 -9.45 -4.59
C GLY A 42 0.67 -8.99 -4.90
N ASP A 43 -0.35 -9.48 -4.20
CA ASP A 43 -1.75 -9.19 -4.47
C ASP A 43 -2.58 -8.94 -3.20
N VAL A 44 -3.83 -8.50 -3.37
CA VAL A 44 -4.75 -8.19 -2.26
C VAL A 44 -5.19 -9.43 -1.47
N SER A 45 -5.07 -10.63 -2.05
CA SER A 45 -5.33 -11.89 -1.34
C SER A 45 -4.14 -12.38 -0.52
N ARG A 46 -3.01 -11.70 -0.64
CA ARG A 46 -1.75 -12.03 0.06
C ARG A 46 -1.26 -13.45 -0.24
N SER A 47 -1.49 -13.92 -1.46
CA SER A 47 -1.22 -15.30 -1.86
C SER A 47 0.27 -15.68 -1.81
N GLY A 48 1.16 -14.73 -2.05
CA GLY A 48 2.59 -14.98 -2.17
C GLY A 48 2.95 -15.88 -3.35
N ASN A 49 2.03 -16.10 -4.27
CA ASN A 49 2.25 -16.93 -5.44
C ASN A 49 2.76 -16.10 -6.61
N PHE A 50 4.06 -16.14 -6.83
CA PHE A 50 4.71 -15.44 -7.93
C PHE A 50 5.00 -16.39 -9.08
N VAL A 51 4.28 -16.23 -10.19
CA VAL A 51 4.50 -17.02 -11.39
C VAL A 51 5.49 -16.30 -12.30
N VAL A 52 6.67 -16.88 -12.46
CA VAL A 52 7.74 -16.39 -13.35
C VAL A 52 7.97 -17.41 -14.47
N PRO A 53 7.25 -17.31 -15.60
CA PRO A 53 7.26 -18.34 -16.64
C PRO A 53 8.66 -18.62 -17.22
N ALA A 54 9.54 -17.61 -17.22
CA ALA A 54 10.91 -17.74 -17.70
C ALA A 54 11.83 -18.49 -16.73
N LEU A 55 11.47 -18.66 -15.45
CA LEU A 55 12.23 -19.37 -14.44
C LEU A 55 11.84 -20.86 -14.44
N THR A 56 12.40 -21.61 -15.39
CA THR A 56 12.23 -23.08 -15.46
C THR A 56 13.06 -23.77 -14.38
N TRP A 57 12.75 -25.04 -14.06
CA TRP A 57 13.55 -25.86 -13.14
C TRP A 57 15.02 -25.93 -13.52
N GLU A 58 15.33 -25.94 -14.82
CA GLU A 58 16.69 -25.94 -15.33
C GLU A 58 17.40 -24.62 -15.00
N LYS A 59 16.75 -23.48 -15.28
CA LYS A 59 17.31 -22.17 -14.96
C LYS A 59 17.44 -21.94 -13.46
N ALA A 60 16.49 -22.42 -12.67
CA ALA A 60 16.52 -22.29 -11.22
C ALA A 60 17.76 -22.95 -10.58
N ARG A 61 18.29 -24.01 -11.19
CA ARG A 61 19.51 -24.68 -10.71
C ARG A 61 20.79 -23.86 -10.92
N SER A 62 20.75 -22.88 -11.82
CA SER A 62 21.86 -21.98 -12.12
C SER A 62 21.71 -20.58 -11.56
N VAL A 63 20.67 -20.33 -10.73
CA VAL A 63 20.48 -19.03 -10.06
C VAL A 63 21.67 -18.78 -9.12
N HIS A 64 22.22 -17.59 -9.23
CA HIS A 64 23.31 -17.10 -8.39
C HIS A 64 23.10 -15.60 -8.13
N LEU A 65 23.80 -15.05 -7.13
CA LEU A 65 23.82 -13.62 -6.90
C LEU A 65 24.49 -12.92 -8.09
N ASP A 66 23.87 -11.86 -8.58
CA ASP A 66 24.45 -11.00 -9.60
C ASP A 66 25.48 -10.06 -8.94
N PRO A 67 26.79 -10.22 -9.19
CA PRO A 67 27.81 -9.36 -8.59
C PRO A 67 27.80 -7.92 -9.12
N SER A 68 27.08 -7.64 -10.22
CA SER A 68 26.93 -6.31 -10.78
C SER A 68 25.78 -5.53 -10.16
N PHE A 69 24.88 -6.19 -9.42
CA PHE A 69 23.76 -5.55 -8.73
C PHE A 69 24.24 -5.00 -7.38
N ASP A 70 24.32 -3.67 -7.26
CA ASP A 70 24.78 -2.98 -6.03
C ASP A 70 23.74 -1.98 -5.52
N ALA A 71 22.67 -2.48 -4.88
CA ALA A 71 21.68 -1.66 -4.20
C ALA A 71 22.05 -1.54 -2.72
N ARG A 72 22.44 -0.32 -2.29
CA ARG A 72 22.81 -0.03 -0.90
C ARG A 72 21.66 0.59 -0.15
N VAL A 73 21.03 -0.20 0.71
CA VAL A 73 19.92 0.22 1.56
C VAL A 73 20.46 0.82 2.85
N ALA A 74 19.94 1.97 3.25
CA ALA A 74 20.25 2.62 4.52
C ALA A 74 19.20 2.22 5.57
N GLY A 75 19.66 1.82 6.77
CA GLY A 75 18.80 1.47 7.90
C GLY A 75 18.32 0.01 7.90
N HIS A 76 17.53 -0.33 8.91
CA HIS A 76 16.93 -1.65 9.05
C HIS A 76 15.69 -1.78 8.15
N LEU A 77 15.55 -2.94 7.49
CA LEU A 77 14.46 -3.23 6.57
C LEU A 77 13.58 -4.34 7.15
N TYR A 78 12.35 -4.00 7.57
CA TYR A 78 11.31 -4.95 7.95
C TYR A 78 10.20 -5.04 6.90
N ALA A 79 9.97 -3.93 6.18
CA ALA A 79 9.03 -3.86 5.07
C ALA A 79 9.48 -4.76 3.90
N GLN A 80 8.56 -5.43 3.23
CA GLN A 80 8.87 -6.15 2.01
C GLN A 80 9.24 -5.16 0.90
N PRO A 81 10.38 -5.34 0.17
CA PRO A 81 10.67 -4.57 -1.02
C PRO A 81 9.58 -4.75 -2.08
N LEU A 82 9.23 -3.65 -2.76
CA LEU A 82 8.23 -3.65 -3.82
C LEU A 82 8.91 -3.50 -5.18
N TYR A 83 8.32 -4.12 -6.19
CA TYR A 83 8.80 -4.07 -7.56
C TYR A 83 7.77 -3.40 -8.44
N TRP A 84 8.16 -2.29 -9.07
CA TRP A 84 7.32 -1.50 -9.95
C TRP A 84 7.84 -1.50 -11.37
N HIS A 85 7.02 -1.99 -12.30
CA HIS A 85 7.28 -1.91 -13.73
C HIS A 85 6.15 -1.13 -14.40
N ALA A 86 6.41 0.13 -14.72
CA ALA A 86 5.43 0.99 -15.36
C ALA A 86 5.10 0.47 -16.76
N SER A 87 3.83 0.57 -17.15
CA SER A 87 3.40 0.19 -18.50
C SER A 87 4.17 1.00 -19.56
N GLY A 88 4.72 0.29 -20.57
CA GLY A 88 5.52 0.88 -21.62
C GLY A 88 6.94 1.30 -21.22
N SER A 89 7.38 1.05 -19.99
CA SER A 89 8.77 1.25 -19.57
C SER A 89 9.64 0.04 -19.94
N ASN A 90 10.88 0.31 -20.32
CA ASN A 90 11.91 -0.73 -20.49
C ASN A 90 12.69 -1.02 -19.20
N THR A 91 12.46 -0.27 -18.14
CA THR A 91 13.13 -0.40 -16.84
C THR A 91 12.10 -0.55 -15.73
N ALA A 92 12.46 -1.32 -14.72
CA ALA A 92 11.67 -1.47 -13.52
C ALA A 92 12.38 -0.82 -12.32
N THR A 93 11.63 -0.51 -11.29
CA THR A 93 12.10 0.13 -10.07
C THR A 93 11.90 -0.80 -8.88
N LEU A 94 12.93 -1.00 -8.09
CA LEU A 94 12.86 -1.63 -6.78
C LEU A 94 12.71 -0.54 -5.73
N LEU A 95 11.67 -0.63 -4.90
CA LEU A 95 11.37 0.32 -3.83
C LEU A 95 11.57 -0.34 -2.47
N VAL A 96 12.27 0.33 -1.58
CA VAL A 96 12.49 -0.11 -0.20
C VAL A 96 12.16 1.03 0.76
N ALA A 97 11.61 0.68 1.91
CA ALA A 97 11.31 1.61 3.00
C ALA A 97 11.90 1.07 4.30
N THR A 98 12.52 1.91 5.11
CA THR A 98 13.32 1.50 6.25
C THR A 98 12.93 2.19 7.54
N GLU A 99 13.40 1.65 8.67
CA GLU A 99 13.22 2.23 10.00
C GLU A 99 13.96 3.57 10.20
N ASP A 100 14.80 3.98 9.25
CA ASP A 100 15.41 5.32 9.26
C ASP A 100 14.51 6.39 8.63
N ASP A 101 13.21 6.10 8.42
CA ASP A 101 12.26 6.96 7.71
C ASP A 101 12.74 7.36 6.31
N VAL A 102 13.37 6.41 5.64
CA VAL A 102 13.90 6.60 4.29
C VAL A 102 13.23 5.65 3.31
N VAL A 103 12.72 6.21 2.22
CA VAL A 103 12.30 5.45 1.04
C VAL A 103 13.34 5.63 -0.04
N GLN A 104 13.79 4.52 -0.63
CA GLN A 104 14.75 4.50 -1.73
C GLN A 104 14.16 3.77 -2.94
N ALA A 105 14.43 4.31 -4.10
CA ALA A 105 14.12 3.68 -5.38
C ALA A 105 15.43 3.36 -6.12
N PHE A 106 15.51 2.13 -6.61
CA PHE A 106 16.66 1.64 -7.36
C PHE A 106 16.22 1.16 -8.74
N ASP A 107 17.07 1.31 -9.72
CA ASP A 107 16.95 0.57 -10.97
C ASP A 107 17.02 -0.94 -10.65
N ALA A 108 15.97 -1.67 -11.01
CA ALA A 108 15.83 -3.08 -10.63
C ALA A 108 16.81 -4.02 -11.36
N THR A 109 17.49 -3.53 -12.40
CA THR A 109 18.49 -4.30 -13.14
C THR A 109 19.90 -4.11 -12.59
N THR A 110 20.24 -2.88 -12.22
CA THR A 110 21.62 -2.51 -11.85
C THR A 110 21.82 -2.25 -10.36
N GLY A 111 20.74 -2.02 -9.60
CA GLY A 111 20.83 -1.59 -8.21
C GLY A 111 21.19 -0.10 -8.05
N LYS A 112 21.34 0.64 -9.15
CA LYS A 112 21.65 2.07 -9.08
C LYS A 112 20.50 2.83 -8.42
N GLU A 113 20.80 3.65 -7.39
CA GLU A 113 19.81 4.52 -6.76
C GLU A 113 19.29 5.56 -7.77
N LEU A 114 17.97 5.61 -7.94
CA LEU A 114 17.27 6.57 -8.79
C LEU A 114 16.89 7.81 -8.00
N TRP A 115 16.34 7.60 -6.81
CA TRP A 115 16.03 8.65 -5.86
C TRP A 115 15.96 8.11 -4.43
N ARG A 116 16.10 9.04 -3.48
CA ARG A 116 15.99 8.80 -2.05
C ARG A 116 15.16 9.89 -1.41
N ARG A 117 14.25 9.53 -0.50
CA ARG A 117 13.44 10.46 0.28
C ARG A 117 13.52 10.11 1.76
N SER A 118 14.00 11.02 2.59
CA SER A 118 13.72 10.99 4.02
C SER A 118 12.39 11.70 4.26
N VAL A 119 11.50 11.07 5.02
CA VAL A 119 10.16 11.61 5.31
C VAL A 119 10.08 12.22 6.71
N GLY A 120 11.10 11.99 7.52
CA GLY A 120 11.17 12.55 8.85
C GLY A 120 12.40 12.06 9.60
N ARG A 121 12.38 12.27 10.90
CA ARG A 121 13.33 11.70 11.85
C ARG A 121 12.62 10.53 12.53
N PRO A 122 13.17 9.31 12.47
CA PRO A 122 12.53 8.16 13.09
C PRO A 122 12.54 8.28 14.61
N VAL A 123 11.57 7.65 15.25
CA VAL A 123 11.38 7.73 16.69
C VAL A 123 12.46 6.90 17.40
N THR A 124 13.20 7.53 18.30
CA THR A 124 14.15 6.81 19.14
C THR A 124 13.42 6.02 20.24
N GLY A 125 13.93 4.82 20.57
CA GLY A 125 13.29 3.94 21.56
C GLY A 125 13.14 4.57 22.95
N SER A 126 13.94 5.58 23.29
CA SER A 126 13.83 6.32 24.56
C SER A 126 12.54 7.18 24.67
N LEU A 127 11.88 7.45 23.57
CA LEU A 127 10.60 8.19 23.52
C LEU A 127 9.38 7.28 23.62
N LEU A 128 9.59 5.97 23.56
CA LEU A 128 8.53 4.95 23.61
C LEU A 128 8.52 4.28 24.99
N PRO A 129 7.34 3.88 25.50
CA PRO A 129 7.25 3.21 26.79
C PRO A 129 7.85 1.79 26.79
N CYS A 130 7.91 1.13 25.64
CA CYS A 130 8.58 -0.14 25.36
C CYS A 130 8.73 -0.34 23.85
N GLY A 131 9.23 -1.52 23.45
CA GLY A 131 9.45 -1.88 22.06
C GLY A 131 10.82 -2.52 21.88
N ASN A 132 11.02 -3.17 20.73
CA ASN A 132 12.28 -3.83 20.35
C ASN A 132 12.82 -3.35 19.00
N ILE A 133 12.17 -2.37 18.40
CA ILE A 133 12.62 -1.70 17.16
C ILE A 133 13.20 -0.34 17.55
N ASN A 134 14.42 -0.05 17.14
CA ASN A 134 15.11 1.20 17.45
C ASN A 134 16.18 1.54 16.38
N PRO A 135 16.01 2.65 15.64
CA PRO A 135 14.87 3.54 15.70
C PRO A 135 13.60 2.88 15.13
N LEU A 136 12.43 3.46 15.44
CA LEU A 136 11.15 3.09 14.87
C LEU A 136 10.79 4.11 13.78
N GLY A 137 10.55 3.62 12.58
CA GLY A 137 10.22 4.43 11.41
C GLY A 137 9.15 3.78 10.55
N ILE A 138 9.51 3.36 9.31
CA ILE A 138 8.61 2.67 8.39
C ILE A 138 8.76 1.16 8.57
N THR A 139 7.85 0.56 9.34
CA THR A 139 7.91 -0.88 9.70
C THR A 139 7.03 -1.74 8.79
N GLY A 140 5.80 -1.31 8.52
CA GLY A 140 4.87 -2.02 7.65
C GLY A 140 5.22 -1.90 6.17
N THR A 141 4.87 -2.93 5.39
CA THR A 141 5.10 -2.91 3.94
C THR A 141 4.21 -1.89 3.27
N PRO A 142 4.76 -0.96 2.47
CA PRO A 142 3.99 0.00 1.69
C PRO A 142 3.06 -0.65 0.66
N VAL A 143 2.20 0.16 0.05
CA VAL A 143 1.41 -0.22 -1.12
C VAL A 143 1.62 0.77 -2.26
N ILE A 144 1.70 0.26 -3.49
CA ILE A 144 1.76 1.07 -4.71
C ILE A 144 0.37 1.12 -5.34
N ASP A 145 -0.08 2.34 -5.66
CA ASP A 145 -1.21 2.56 -6.55
C ASP A 145 -0.71 2.87 -7.96
N PRO A 146 -0.89 1.95 -8.92
CA PRO A 146 -0.46 2.16 -10.30
C PRO A 146 -1.25 3.25 -11.02
N SER A 147 -2.48 3.55 -10.58
CA SER A 147 -3.33 4.55 -11.21
C SER A 147 -2.87 5.97 -10.94
N THR A 148 -2.39 6.24 -9.73
CA THR A 148 -1.83 7.53 -9.31
C THR A 148 -0.31 7.58 -9.44
N GLN A 149 0.35 6.45 -9.75
CA GLN A 149 1.80 6.29 -9.76
C GLN A 149 2.45 6.75 -8.45
N ALA A 150 1.89 6.28 -7.35
CA ALA A 150 2.30 6.66 -6.01
C ALA A 150 2.50 5.45 -5.09
N ILE A 151 3.36 5.62 -4.07
CA ILE A 151 3.57 4.68 -2.99
C ILE A 151 3.04 5.28 -1.69
N TYR A 152 2.31 4.48 -0.91
CA TYR A 152 1.70 4.90 0.36
C TYR A 152 2.17 4.01 1.49
N PHE A 153 2.44 4.62 2.66
CA PHE A 153 2.95 3.94 3.85
C PHE A 153 2.70 4.79 5.10
N ASP A 154 2.78 4.18 6.27
CA ASP A 154 2.88 4.85 7.56
C ASP A 154 4.35 4.97 7.99
N ALA A 155 4.68 6.04 8.68
CA ALA A 155 5.97 6.26 9.31
C ALA A 155 5.80 6.77 10.73
N ALA A 156 6.58 6.20 11.67
CA ALA A 156 6.67 6.72 13.03
C ALA A 156 7.72 7.83 13.08
N VAL A 157 7.27 9.08 13.13
CA VAL A 157 8.13 10.28 13.03
C VAL A 157 8.27 10.99 14.37
N GLU A 158 9.49 11.36 14.74
CA GLU A 158 9.76 12.19 15.91
C GLU A 158 9.45 13.66 15.59
N GLN A 159 8.50 14.24 16.29
CA GLN A 159 8.15 15.65 16.21
C GLN A 159 8.49 16.37 17.51
N ALA A 160 8.47 17.70 17.50
CA ALA A 160 8.79 18.52 18.69
C ALA A 160 7.93 18.19 19.92
N ASN A 161 6.71 17.71 19.70
CA ASN A 161 5.75 17.35 20.76
C ASN A 161 5.68 15.83 21.02
N GLY A 162 6.66 15.06 20.57
CA GLY A 162 6.75 13.62 20.72
C GLY A 162 6.45 12.82 19.44
N PRO A 163 6.38 11.48 19.54
CA PRO A 163 6.13 10.59 18.41
C PRO A 163 4.81 10.88 17.70
N ARG A 164 4.79 10.65 16.40
CA ARG A 164 3.60 10.68 15.54
C ARG A 164 3.63 9.50 14.59
N HIS A 165 2.46 8.99 14.26
CA HIS A 165 2.26 8.17 13.07
C HIS A 165 1.72 9.07 11.96
N GLU A 166 2.46 9.16 10.87
CA GLU A 166 2.10 9.98 9.71
C GLU A 166 2.01 9.09 8.47
N VAL A 167 0.85 9.13 7.80
CA VAL A 167 0.67 8.40 6.54
C VAL A 167 1.11 9.28 5.39
N PHE A 168 2.03 8.77 4.58
CA PHE A 168 2.63 9.46 3.44
C PHE A 168 2.11 8.92 2.11
N GLY A 169 2.10 9.78 1.11
CA GLY A 169 2.01 9.43 -0.30
C GLY A 169 3.18 10.06 -1.04
N LEU A 170 3.98 9.26 -1.75
CA LEU A 170 5.10 9.74 -2.55
C LEU A 170 4.91 9.39 -4.03
N SER A 171 5.34 10.30 -4.90
CA SER A 171 5.46 10.05 -6.33
C SER A 171 6.50 8.97 -6.62
N LEU A 172 6.15 7.94 -7.39
CA LEU A 172 7.10 6.92 -7.85
C LEU A 172 8.18 7.48 -8.77
N LYS A 173 7.93 8.62 -9.40
CA LYS A 173 8.86 9.23 -10.36
C LYS A 173 10.11 9.78 -9.69
N ASP A 174 9.95 10.45 -8.54
CA ASP A 174 11.03 11.26 -7.94
C ASP A 174 11.02 11.29 -6.41
N GLY A 175 10.12 10.54 -5.75
CA GLY A 175 9.97 10.51 -4.31
C GLY A 175 9.45 11.81 -3.71
N SER A 176 8.87 12.73 -4.49
CA SER A 176 8.24 13.94 -3.96
C SER A 176 6.97 13.59 -3.18
N ILE A 177 6.76 14.27 -2.05
CA ILE A 177 5.55 14.11 -1.25
C ILE A 177 4.37 14.68 -2.06
N LEU A 178 3.29 13.88 -2.16
CA LEU A 178 2.10 14.27 -2.90
C LEU A 178 1.33 15.38 -2.17
N PRO A 179 0.58 16.23 -2.91
CA PRO A 179 -0.30 17.22 -2.29
C PRO A 179 -1.27 16.59 -1.29
N SER A 180 -1.52 17.27 -0.17
CA SER A 180 -2.37 16.84 0.94
C SER A 180 -1.81 15.71 1.81
N TRP A 181 -0.60 15.22 1.55
CA TRP A 181 0.15 14.31 2.41
C TRP A 181 1.32 15.06 3.08
N PRO A 182 1.82 14.60 4.24
CA PRO A 182 1.33 13.48 5.05
C PRO A 182 0.07 13.82 5.86
N ILE A 183 -0.56 12.78 6.41
CA ILE A 183 -1.69 12.89 7.34
C ILE A 183 -1.28 12.37 8.72
N ASP A 184 -1.33 13.20 9.74
CA ASP A 184 -1.19 12.79 11.14
C ASP A 184 -2.40 11.97 11.58
N VAL A 185 -2.14 10.70 11.92
CA VAL A 185 -3.18 9.74 12.32
C VAL A 185 -3.91 10.20 13.57
N SER A 186 -3.17 10.67 14.60
CA SER A 186 -3.76 11.17 15.84
C SER A 186 -4.68 12.36 15.61
N GLY A 187 -4.23 13.32 14.82
CA GLY A 187 -5.03 14.52 14.50
C GLY A 187 -6.24 14.20 13.63
N ALA A 188 -6.13 13.21 12.74
CA ALA A 188 -7.25 12.75 11.93
C ALA A 188 -8.32 12.05 12.77
N LEU A 189 -7.92 11.15 13.68
CA LEU A 189 -8.81 10.44 14.59
C LEU A 189 -9.46 11.36 15.64
N GLN A 190 -8.71 12.36 16.13
CA GLN A 190 -9.26 13.37 17.05
C GLN A 190 -10.44 14.13 16.46
N LYS A 191 -10.42 14.44 15.16
CA LYS A 191 -11.56 15.08 14.47
C LYS A 191 -12.81 14.19 14.43
N LEU A 192 -12.65 12.87 14.56
CA LEU A 192 -13.73 11.89 14.69
C LEU A 192 -14.13 11.62 16.13
N GLY A 193 -13.60 12.38 17.11
CA GLY A 193 -13.83 12.17 18.55
C GLY A 193 -13.15 10.91 19.10
N ARG A 194 -12.11 10.40 18.43
CA ARG A 194 -11.34 9.22 18.84
C ARG A 194 -10.01 9.63 19.47
N HIS A 195 -9.52 8.81 20.42
CA HIS A 195 -8.24 9.01 21.07
C HIS A 195 -7.23 7.95 20.61
N PHE A 196 -6.12 8.40 20.02
CA PHE A 196 -5.03 7.55 19.56
C PHE A 196 -3.71 8.07 20.15
N ASP A 197 -3.04 7.27 20.99
CA ASP A 197 -1.73 7.62 21.55
C ASP A 197 -0.61 7.01 20.68
N PRO A 198 0.10 7.79 19.86
CA PRO A 198 1.13 7.29 18.97
C PRO A 198 2.35 6.70 19.69
N ARG A 199 2.49 6.92 21.01
CA ARG A 199 3.59 6.34 21.79
C ARG A 199 3.36 4.88 22.15
N THR A 200 2.11 4.43 22.17
CA THR A 200 1.72 3.07 22.56
C THR A 200 1.30 2.21 21.38
N GLN A 201 1.11 2.82 20.23
CA GLN A 201 0.71 2.17 19.00
C GLN A 201 1.92 1.89 18.11
N ASN A 202 1.89 0.75 17.41
CA ASN A 202 2.88 0.39 16.42
C ASN A 202 2.19 -0.08 15.13
N GLU A 203 2.64 0.44 14.02
CA GLU A 203 2.24 0.00 12.70
C GLU A 203 3.20 -1.11 12.24
N ARG A 204 2.69 -2.34 12.10
CA ARG A 204 3.46 -3.50 11.59
C ARG A 204 2.76 -4.14 10.39
N ALA A 205 1.49 -3.83 10.23
CA ALA A 205 0.66 -4.39 9.17
C ALA A 205 1.05 -3.83 7.81
N ALA A 206 1.18 -4.68 6.80
CA ALA A 206 1.31 -4.18 5.43
C ALA A 206 0.09 -3.33 5.05
N VAL A 207 0.34 -2.17 4.48
CA VAL A 207 -0.68 -1.23 4.01
C VAL A 207 -1.52 -1.88 2.92
N SER A 208 -2.82 -1.66 2.97
CA SER A 208 -3.75 -2.19 1.98
C SER A 208 -4.41 -1.06 1.20
N LEU A 209 -4.59 -1.27 -0.10
CA LEU A 209 -5.35 -0.37 -0.98
C LEU A 209 -6.58 -1.12 -1.48
N LEU A 210 -7.76 -0.58 -1.18
CA LEU A 210 -9.04 -1.10 -1.65
C LEU A 210 -9.97 0.07 -1.97
N ASP A 211 -10.62 0.04 -3.13
CA ASP A 211 -11.61 1.03 -3.57
C ASP A 211 -11.14 2.49 -3.35
N SER A 212 -9.91 2.79 -3.81
CA SER A 212 -9.27 4.11 -3.65
C SER A 212 -9.16 4.58 -2.19
N THR A 213 -9.05 3.64 -1.25
CA THR A 213 -8.82 3.91 0.17
C THR A 213 -7.59 3.16 0.64
N ILE A 214 -6.68 3.87 1.29
CA ILE A 214 -5.51 3.30 1.96
C ILE A 214 -5.91 2.90 3.37
N TYR A 215 -5.68 1.65 3.75
CA TYR A 215 -5.92 1.14 5.09
C TYR A 215 -4.61 0.83 5.79
N VAL A 216 -4.45 1.44 6.98
CA VAL A 216 -3.32 1.23 7.87
C VAL A 216 -3.85 0.60 9.16
N ALA A 217 -3.15 -0.41 9.68
CA ALA A 217 -3.57 -1.08 10.91
C ALA A 217 -2.49 -1.03 11.99
N PHE A 218 -2.93 -0.82 13.23
CA PHE A 218 -2.06 -0.63 14.37
C PHE A 218 -2.30 -1.66 15.47
N GLY A 219 -1.22 -2.04 16.12
CA GLY A 219 -1.22 -2.81 17.37
C GLY A 219 -0.40 -2.09 18.44
N GLY A 220 0.03 -2.82 19.47
CA GLY A 220 0.95 -2.30 20.49
C GLY A 220 2.40 -2.59 20.13
N HIS A 221 3.32 -2.03 20.91
CA HIS A 221 4.73 -2.40 20.88
C HIS A 221 5.01 -3.75 21.53
N PHE A 222 6.14 -4.36 21.19
CA PHE A 222 6.65 -5.49 21.94
C PHE A 222 6.82 -5.13 23.42
N GLY A 223 6.22 -5.94 24.31
CA GLY A 223 6.16 -5.66 25.74
C GLY A 223 4.80 -5.18 26.23
N ASP A 224 3.82 -4.95 25.34
CA ASP A 224 2.41 -4.68 25.64
C ASP A 224 2.20 -3.54 26.64
N CYS A 225 2.97 -2.48 26.51
CA CYS A 225 2.95 -1.36 27.45
C CYS A 225 1.95 -0.28 27.06
N GLY A 226 1.42 0.38 28.08
CA GLY A 226 0.46 1.45 27.92
C GLY A 226 -0.96 0.97 27.69
N ASP A 227 -1.84 1.89 27.37
CA ASP A 227 -3.23 1.64 27.02
C ASP A 227 -3.39 1.72 25.52
N TYR A 228 -3.14 0.60 24.83
CA TYR A 228 -3.27 0.52 23.38
C TYR A 228 -4.45 -0.35 22.95
N HIS A 229 -4.95 -0.06 21.77
CA HIS A 229 -6.01 -0.80 21.09
C HIS A 229 -5.55 -1.19 19.69
N GLY A 230 -6.24 -2.12 19.06
CA GLY A 230 -6.09 -2.36 17.64
C GLY A 230 -6.87 -1.35 16.84
N TRP A 231 -6.25 -0.77 15.83
CA TRP A 231 -6.88 0.19 14.95
C TRP A 231 -6.79 -0.27 13.50
N VAL A 232 -7.82 0.04 12.73
CA VAL A 232 -7.77 0.13 11.27
C VAL A 232 -8.21 1.54 10.90
N VAL A 233 -7.36 2.27 10.19
CA VAL A 233 -7.65 3.64 9.76
C VAL A 233 -7.59 3.69 8.24
N GLY A 234 -8.68 4.15 7.62
CA GLY A 234 -8.79 4.29 6.17
C GLY A 234 -8.72 5.75 5.73
N PHE A 235 -7.89 6.04 4.73
CA PHE A 235 -7.69 7.36 4.13
C PHE A 235 -8.09 7.31 2.65
N SER A 236 -9.07 8.13 2.26
CA SER A 236 -9.55 8.19 0.88
C SER A 236 -8.52 8.86 -0.03
N LEU A 237 -8.11 8.22 -1.13
CA LEU A 237 -7.14 8.82 -2.07
C LEU A 237 -7.63 10.12 -2.72
N PRO A 238 -8.91 10.24 -3.14
CA PRO A 238 -9.43 11.49 -3.70
C PRO A 238 -9.41 12.68 -2.71
N ASP A 239 -9.59 12.40 -1.42
CA ASP A 239 -9.48 13.41 -0.35
C ASP A 239 -9.00 12.71 0.93
N PRO A 240 -7.69 12.73 1.23
CA PRO A 240 -7.13 11.99 2.36
C PRO A 240 -7.58 12.50 3.74
N ARG A 241 -8.27 13.64 3.79
CA ARG A 241 -8.92 14.14 5.02
C ARG A 241 -10.24 13.42 5.34
N ARG A 242 -10.79 12.66 4.37
CA ARG A 242 -11.91 11.75 4.60
C ARG A 242 -11.38 10.46 5.20
N VAL A 243 -11.58 10.33 6.51
CA VAL A 243 -11.03 9.24 7.31
C VAL A 243 -12.17 8.39 7.86
N ILE A 244 -11.98 7.09 7.81
CA ILE A 244 -12.82 6.10 8.49
C ILE A 244 -11.95 5.33 9.48
N SER A 245 -12.54 4.82 10.55
CA SER A 245 -11.77 4.08 11.56
C SER A 245 -12.57 2.98 12.23
N PHE A 246 -11.88 1.92 12.58
CA PHE A 246 -12.33 0.88 13.47
C PHE A 246 -11.35 0.78 14.62
N GLU A 247 -11.85 0.56 15.84
CA GLU A 247 -11.07 0.37 17.06
C GLU A 247 -11.56 -0.87 17.77
N THR A 248 -10.65 -1.73 18.25
CA THR A 248 -10.99 -2.89 19.09
C THR A 248 -11.46 -2.41 20.46
N ARG A 249 -12.46 -3.07 21.04
CA ARG A 249 -12.98 -2.72 22.37
C ARG A 249 -12.03 -3.06 23.52
N ALA A 250 -11.26 -4.12 23.35
CA ALA A 250 -10.37 -4.61 24.40
C ALA A 250 -9.04 -3.85 24.39
N ARG A 251 -8.60 -3.38 25.56
CA ARG A 251 -7.22 -2.97 25.77
C ARG A 251 -6.29 -4.14 25.41
N GLY A 252 -5.20 -3.87 24.73
CA GLY A 252 -4.27 -4.90 24.25
C GLY A 252 -4.80 -5.71 23.05
N GLY A 253 -5.99 -5.37 22.54
CA GLY A 253 -6.57 -6.04 21.37
C GLY A 253 -5.93 -5.56 20.05
N GLY A 254 -4.58 -5.53 19.98
CA GLY A 254 -3.82 -5.03 18.83
C GLY A 254 -4.09 -5.77 17.53
N ILE A 255 -4.10 -5.06 16.41
CA ILE A 255 -4.15 -5.65 15.08
C ILE A 255 -2.72 -5.77 14.56
N TRP A 256 -2.05 -6.85 15.00
CA TRP A 256 -0.69 -7.19 14.61
C TRP A 256 -0.73 -8.10 13.39
N ALA A 257 -0.82 -7.50 12.21
CA ALA A 257 -1.03 -8.22 10.96
C ALA A 257 0.09 -7.95 9.94
N PRO A 258 1.31 -8.53 10.10
CA PRO A 258 2.44 -8.24 9.20
C PRO A 258 2.12 -8.47 7.73
N GLY A 259 1.25 -9.45 7.44
CA GLY A 259 0.74 -9.71 6.09
C GLY A 259 -0.25 -8.66 5.56
N GLY A 260 -0.68 -7.73 6.42
CA GLY A 260 -1.68 -6.72 6.08
C GLY A 260 -3.12 -7.20 6.16
N LEU A 261 -4.04 -6.29 5.91
CA LEU A 261 -5.46 -6.57 5.86
C LEU A 261 -5.82 -7.29 4.56
N LEU A 262 -6.62 -8.35 4.68
CA LEU A 262 -7.18 -9.04 3.53
C LEU A 262 -8.45 -8.32 3.08
N ALA A 263 -8.55 -7.98 1.81
CA ALA A 263 -9.76 -7.48 1.20
C ALA A 263 -10.51 -8.64 0.53
N LEU A 264 -11.71 -8.92 1.02
CA LEU A 264 -12.63 -9.85 0.37
C LEU A 264 -13.67 -9.04 -0.39
N SER A 265 -13.71 -9.22 -1.71
CA SER A 265 -14.86 -8.80 -2.49
C SER A 265 -16.01 -9.76 -2.18
N LEU A 266 -16.98 -9.31 -1.40
CA LEU A 266 -18.23 -10.05 -1.25
C LEU A 266 -18.94 -10.06 -2.59
N ALA A 267 -19.24 -11.26 -3.11
CA ALA A 267 -20.09 -11.40 -4.28
C ALA A 267 -21.40 -10.64 -4.04
N PRO A 268 -21.93 -9.88 -5.02
CA PRO A 268 -23.18 -9.17 -4.85
C PRO A 268 -24.28 -10.14 -4.47
N GLY A 269 -24.88 -10.00 -3.28
CA GLY A 269 -26.00 -10.82 -2.81
C GLY A 269 -25.83 -11.49 -1.44
N LEU A 270 -24.67 -11.38 -0.78
CA LEU A 270 -24.60 -11.81 0.62
C LEU A 270 -25.12 -10.68 1.55
N PRO A 271 -26.09 -10.97 2.45
CA PRO A 271 -26.61 -9.98 3.37
C PRO A 271 -25.48 -9.54 4.31
N THR A 272 -25.23 -8.24 4.40
CA THR A 272 -24.43 -7.64 5.47
C THR A 272 -25.23 -7.79 6.75
N THR A 273 -24.80 -8.66 7.67
CA THR A 273 -25.34 -8.68 9.02
C THR A 273 -24.78 -7.47 9.75
N GLU A 274 -25.56 -6.40 9.83
CA GLU A 274 -25.33 -5.34 10.79
C GLU A 274 -25.55 -5.92 12.21
N SER A 275 -24.54 -5.84 13.03
CA SER A 275 -24.62 -6.16 14.46
C SER A 275 -24.11 -4.99 15.28
#